data_0d67fa8c9eaef9ca7a1b061775904712
#
_entry.id   0d67fa8c9eaef9ca7a1b061775904712
#
_cell.length_a   1.000
_cell.length_b   1.000
_cell.length_c   1.000
_cell.angle_alpha   90.00
_cell.angle_beta   90.00
_cell.angle_gamma   90.00
#
_symmetry.space_group_name_H-M   'P 1'
#
loop_
_entity.id
_entity.type
_entity.pdbx_description
1 polymer ?
#
loop_
_entity_poly.entity_id
_entity_poly.type
_entity_poly.pdbx_seq_one_letter_code
_entity_poly.pdbx_strand_id
1 'polypeptide(L)'
;MFRALTIAREYGSGGGSIANRISQMLGWTLLDKALILEVARAANVDPELARRYDECIDSWLHRVGRRALWRGALEGVAAVTEADFFDAETMTALTRDLILQAHERGKCVIVGRGGQCVLQHRADVFHVFVYAPWSDRIQRARGRLPAGADVEEFVRSNDRQRTEYVRLHFGCNWSDPHLYHMLVSSELGEETAASIIIDAMERGPKDRA
;
A
#
# COMPACT_ATOMS: atom_id res chain seq x y z
N MET A 1 2.86 -7.17 20.61
CA MET A 1 3.62 -6.14 19.84
C MET A 1 3.28 -6.30 18.38
N PHE A 2 2.96 -5.23 17.67
CA PHE A 2 2.61 -5.31 16.25
C PHE A 2 3.80 -5.74 15.40
N ARG A 3 3.56 -6.60 14.41
CA ARG A 3 4.55 -7.14 13.48
C ARG A 3 4.41 -6.56 12.07
N ALA A 4 3.23 -6.02 11.76
CA ALA A 4 2.93 -5.41 10.48
C ALA A 4 2.07 -4.15 10.65
N LEU A 5 2.21 -3.24 9.69
CA LEU A 5 1.39 -2.04 9.55
C LEU A 5 0.74 -2.05 8.16
N THR A 6 -0.58 -1.87 8.09
CA THR A 6 -1.26 -1.62 6.82
C THR A 6 -1.68 -0.16 6.70
N ILE A 7 -1.44 0.46 5.55
CA ILE A 7 -1.82 1.84 5.27
C ILE A 7 -2.76 1.90 4.07
N ALA A 8 -4.05 2.08 4.34
CA ALA A 8 -5.02 2.51 3.34
C ALA A 8 -4.97 4.04 3.23
N ARG A 9 -5.34 4.59 2.08
CA ARG A 9 -5.18 6.04 1.86
C ARG A 9 -6.03 6.55 0.71
N GLU A 10 -6.52 7.76 0.84
CA GLU A 10 -7.09 8.53 -0.27
C GLU A 10 -6.01 8.89 -1.31
N TYR A 11 -6.41 9.11 -2.57
CA TYR A 11 -5.49 9.60 -3.59
C TYR A 11 -5.08 11.06 -3.27
N GLY A 12 -3.80 11.34 -3.38
CA GLY A 12 -3.26 12.67 -3.06
C GLY A 12 -3.10 12.96 -1.55
N SER A 13 -3.46 12.03 -0.66
CA SER A 13 -3.30 12.24 0.79
C SER A 13 -1.85 12.14 1.30
N GLY A 14 -0.87 11.78 0.47
CA GLY A 14 0.52 11.60 0.94
C GLY A 14 0.77 10.28 1.69
N GLY A 15 -0.22 9.37 1.76
CA GLY A 15 -0.09 8.12 2.51
C GLY A 15 1.06 7.21 2.06
N GLY A 16 1.46 7.28 0.78
CA GLY A 16 2.63 6.55 0.29
C GLY A 16 3.95 7.10 0.85
N SER A 17 4.10 8.44 0.90
CA SER A 17 5.26 9.09 1.50
C SER A 17 5.35 8.80 3.00
N ILE A 18 4.21 8.86 3.72
CA ILE A 18 4.13 8.52 5.14
C ILE A 18 4.56 7.07 5.36
N ALA A 19 4.07 6.12 4.55
CA ALA A 19 4.43 4.71 4.63
C ALA A 19 5.94 4.49 4.43
N ASN A 20 6.52 5.14 3.43
CA ASN A 20 7.96 5.07 3.16
C ASN A 20 8.77 5.63 4.34
N ARG A 21 8.34 6.76 4.91
CA ARG A 21 9.00 7.36 6.07
C ARG A 21 8.94 6.45 7.29
N ILE A 22 7.77 5.84 7.58
CA ILE A 22 7.63 4.86 8.67
C ILE A 22 8.54 3.65 8.44
N SER A 23 8.57 3.12 7.22
CA SER A 23 9.43 2.00 6.86
C SER A 23 10.91 2.30 7.14
N GLN A 24 11.37 3.51 6.79
CA GLN A 24 12.74 3.96 7.07
C GLN A 24 13.02 4.13 8.56
N MET A 25 12.11 4.77 9.30
CA MET A 25 12.27 5.03 10.74
C MET A 25 12.31 3.73 11.55
N LEU A 26 11.51 2.72 11.17
CA LEU A 26 11.45 1.42 11.86
C LEU A 26 12.45 0.39 11.30
N GLY A 27 13.09 0.66 10.16
CA GLY A 27 13.87 -0.34 9.42
C GLY A 27 13.01 -1.50 8.93
N TRP A 28 11.73 -1.25 8.63
CA TRP A 28 10.77 -2.24 8.15
C TRP A 28 10.71 -2.30 6.63
N THR A 29 10.34 -3.46 6.10
CA THR A 29 10.15 -3.64 4.66
C THR A 29 8.87 -2.94 4.19
N LEU A 30 8.97 -2.16 3.10
CA LEU A 30 7.81 -1.54 2.46
C LEU A 30 7.27 -2.43 1.34
N LEU A 31 6.00 -2.81 1.44
CA LEU A 31 5.27 -3.55 0.41
C LEU A 31 4.24 -2.61 -0.24
N ASP A 32 4.56 -2.07 -1.41
CA ASP A 32 3.70 -1.17 -2.17
C ASP A 32 3.25 -1.76 -3.52
N LYS A 33 2.49 -0.98 -4.30
CA LYS A 33 2.01 -1.40 -5.64
C LYS A 33 3.16 -1.72 -6.59
N ALA A 34 4.22 -0.94 -6.57
CA ALA A 34 5.34 -1.12 -7.50
C ALA A 34 6.03 -2.45 -7.24
N LEU A 35 6.25 -2.77 -5.96
CA LEU A 35 6.82 -4.04 -5.53
C LEU A 35 5.98 -5.23 -6.00
N ILE A 36 4.67 -5.19 -5.74
CA ILE A 36 3.76 -6.28 -6.12
C ILE A 36 3.78 -6.49 -7.64
N LEU A 37 3.76 -5.42 -8.43
CA LEU A 37 3.80 -5.51 -9.88
C LEU A 37 5.13 -6.08 -10.41
N GLU A 38 6.27 -5.74 -9.81
CA GLU A 38 7.56 -6.28 -10.21
C GLU A 38 7.67 -7.77 -9.89
N VAL A 39 7.19 -8.18 -8.72
CA VAL A 39 7.14 -9.60 -8.36
C VAL A 39 6.21 -10.37 -9.29
N ALA A 40 5.05 -9.82 -9.62
CA ALA A 40 4.12 -10.42 -10.57
C ALA A 40 4.74 -10.60 -11.97
N ARG A 41 5.47 -9.59 -12.46
CA ARG A 41 6.19 -9.67 -13.75
C ARG A 41 7.30 -10.71 -13.71
N ALA A 42 8.06 -10.77 -12.64
CA ALA A 42 9.12 -11.76 -12.48
C ALA A 42 8.56 -13.19 -12.44
N ALA A 43 7.46 -13.41 -11.76
CA ALA A 43 6.77 -14.70 -11.69
C ALA A 43 6.22 -15.18 -13.06
N ASN A 44 5.87 -14.23 -13.96
CA ASN A 44 5.35 -14.55 -15.29
C ASN A 44 6.45 -14.85 -16.33
N VAL A 45 7.67 -14.36 -16.11
CA VAL A 45 8.77 -14.50 -17.07
C VAL A 45 9.51 -15.83 -16.94
N ASP A 46 9.46 -16.48 -15.77
CA ASP A 46 10.17 -17.73 -15.53
C ASP A 46 9.46 -18.61 -14.47
N PRO A 47 8.90 -19.79 -14.88
CA PRO A 47 8.33 -20.76 -13.93
C PRO A 47 9.32 -21.28 -12.88
N GLU A 48 10.62 -21.28 -13.17
CA GLU A 48 11.68 -21.59 -12.21
C GLU A 48 11.87 -20.45 -11.19
N LEU A 49 11.65 -19.20 -11.60
CA LEU A 49 11.64 -18.06 -10.70
C LEU A 49 10.44 -18.09 -9.74
N ALA A 50 9.29 -18.61 -10.18
CA ALA A 50 8.13 -18.81 -9.31
C ALA A 50 8.44 -19.82 -8.18
N ARG A 51 9.29 -20.80 -8.41
CA ARG A 51 9.80 -21.72 -7.38
C ARG A 51 10.86 -21.10 -6.48
N ARG A 52 11.62 -20.13 -6.97
CA ARG A 52 12.60 -19.32 -6.21
C ARG A 52 11.99 -18.10 -5.54
N TYR A 53 10.68 -18.03 -5.50
CA TYR A 53 9.90 -16.90 -5.03
C TYR A 53 10.32 -16.44 -3.62
N ASP A 54 10.60 -17.37 -2.72
CA ASP A 54 11.07 -17.08 -1.36
C ASP A 54 12.48 -16.45 -1.33
N GLU A 55 13.37 -16.88 -2.22
CA GLU A 55 14.75 -16.34 -2.29
C GLU A 55 14.80 -15.01 -3.05
N CYS A 56 13.95 -14.81 -4.08
CA CYS A 56 13.90 -13.58 -4.86
C CYS A 56 13.37 -12.39 -4.07
N ILE A 57 12.39 -12.59 -3.19
CA ILE A 57 11.85 -11.50 -2.35
C ILE A 57 12.97 -10.95 -1.45
N ASP A 58 13.79 -11.77 -0.83
CA ASP A 58 14.85 -11.31 0.07
C ASP A 58 16.00 -10.61 -0.67
N SER A 59 16.50 -11.18 -1.76
CA SER A 59 17.60 -10.56 -2.53
C SER A 59 17.15 -9.30 -3.25
N TRP A 60 15.87 -9.23 -3.60
CA TRP A 60 15.29 -8.14 -4.35
C TRP A 60 14.88 -6.97 -3.44
N LEU A 61 14.32 -7.25 -2.24
CA LEU A 61 14.07 -6.24 -1.19
C LEU A 61 15.36 -5.47 -0.83
N HIS A 62 16.50 -6.14 -0.79
CA HIS A 62 17.80 -5.49 -0.58
C HIS A 62 18.24 -4.59 -1.75
N ARG A 63 17.86 -4.91 -3.00
CA ARG A 63 18.21 -4.11 -4.18
C ARG A 63 17.25 -2.94 -4.43
N VAL A 64 15.95 -3.12 -4.22
CA VAL A 64 14.92 -2.13 -4.50
C VAL A 64 14.78 -1.12 -3.36
N GLY A 65 15.04 -1.51 -2.14
CA GLY A 65 15.06 -0.58 -1.00
C GLY A 65 15.92 0.67 -1.21
N ARG A 66 16.91 0.61 -2.11
CA ARG A 66 17.73 1.77 -2.50
C ARG A 66 17.27 2.51 -3.76
N ARG A 67 16.40 1.92 -4.60
CA ARG A 67 15.98 2.52 -5.88
C ARG A 67 14.50 2.96 -5.92
N ALA A 68 13.66 2.45 -5.02
CA ALA A 68 12.23 2.77 -4.97
C ALA A 68 11.92 4.18 -4.45
N LEU A 69 12.90 4.89 -3.95
CA LEU A 69 12.77 6.27 -3.44
C LEU A 69 12.30 7.29 -4.51
N TRP A 70 12.25 6.93 -5.79
CA TRP A 70 12.04 7.92 -6.87
C TRP A 70 10.87 7.65 -7.81
N ARG A 71 10.08 6.58 -7.68
CA ARG A 71 9.08 6.20 -8.69
C ARG A 71 7.61 6.30 -8.26
N GLY A 72 7.27 7.15 -7.34
CA GLY A 72 5.88 7.59 -7.16
C GLY A 72 5.30 8.37 -8.35
N ALA A 73 6.06 8.54 -9.43
CA ALA A 73 5.73 9.41 -10.55
C ALA A 73 5.12 8.71 -11.78
N LEU A 74 4.96 7.38 -11.78
CA LEU A 74 4.50 6.65 -12.97
C LEU A 74 3.08 6.06 -12.85
N GLU A 75 2.22 6.64 -12.02
CA GLU A 75 0.80 6.26 -11.96
C GLU A 75 -0.04 6.81 -13.14
N GLY A 76 0.58 7.35 -14.17
CA GLY A 76 -0.13 8.05 -15.24
C GLY A 76 0.15 7.57 -16.66
N VAL A 77 0.81 6.43 -16.89
CA VAL A 77 1.13 6.02 -18.26
C VAL A 77 0.42 4.75 -18.66
N ALA A 78 -0.41 4.96 -19.67
CA ALA A 78 -0.83 4.07 -20.72
C ALA A 78 -1.76 2.90 -20.34
N ALA A 79 -2.89 2.95 -20.98
CA ALA A 79 -3.59 1.80 -21.50
C ALA A 79 -2.58 0.80 -22.10
N VAL A 80 -2.09 -0.10 -21.27
CA VAL A 80 -1.59 -1.37 -21.78
C VAL A 80 -2.85 -2.20 -21.98
N THR A 81 -3.16 -2.45 -23.19
CA THR A 81 -4.09 -3.46 -23.64
C THR A 81 -3.49 -4.82 -23.27
N GLU A 82 -3.64 -5.20 -22.03
CA GLU A 82 -3.11 -6.45 -21.50
C GLU A 82 -4.18 -7.52 -21.54
N ALA A 83 -4.60 -7.86 -22.76
CA ALA A 83 -5.38 -9.06 -23.00
C ALA A 83 -4.60 -10.36 -22.72
N ASP A 84 -3.30 -10.28 -22.34
CA ASP A 84 -2.41 -11.42 -22.21
C ASP A 84 -1.81 -11.62 -20.81
N PHE A 85 -2.19 -10.82 -19.82
CA PHE A 85 -1.57 -10.90 -18.49
C PHE A 85 -2.60 -11.04 -17.38
N PHE A 86 -2.58 -12.17 -16.70
CA PHE A 86 -3.26 -12.48 -15.44
C PHE A 86 -4.67 -11.88 -15.32
N ASP A 87 -5.67 -12.72 -15.30
CA ASP A 87 -6.98 -12.23 -14.93
C ASP A 87 -6.92 -11.53 -13.55
N ALA A 88 -7.88 -10.69 -13.27
CA ALA A 88 -7.90 -9.89 -12.04
C ALA A 88 -7.92 -10.77 -10.76
N GLU A 89 -8.43 -12.00 -10.87
CA GLU A 89 -8.47 -12.97 -9.77
C GLU A 89 -7.07 -13.50 -9.47
N THR A 90 -6.30 -13.88 -10.48
CA THR A 90 -4.92 -14.37 -10.32
C THR A 90 -4.04 -13.29 -9.69
N MET A 91 -4.15 -12.04 -10.14
CA MET A 91 -3.43 -10.91 -9.54
C MET A 91 -3.85 -10.63 -8.09
N THR A 92 -5.11 -10.82 -7.78
CA THR A 92 -5.61 -10.64 -6.41
C THR A 92 -5.12 -11.77 -5.50
N ALA A 93 -5.14 -13.01 -5.98
CA ALA A 93 -4.63 -14.18 -5.24
C ALA A 93 -3.13 -14.01 -4.97
N LEU A 94 -2.33 -13.68 -5.98
CA LEU A 94 -0.89 -13.40 -5.81
C LEU A 94 -0.62 -12.27 -4.83
N THR A 95 -1.38 -11.18 -4.93
CA THR A 95 -1.25 -10.04 -4.00
C THR A 95 -1.57 -10.46 -2.56
N ARG A 96 -2.61 -11.28 -2.36
CA ARG A 96 -2.98 -11.81 -1.06
C ARG A 96 -1.86 -12.67 -0.46
N ASP A 97 -1.29 -13.57 -1.26
CA ASP A 97 -0.21 -14.44 -0.82
C ASP A 97 1.03 -13.65 -0.43
N LEU A 98 1.39 -12.62 -1.21
CA LEU A 98 2.48 -11.71 -0.88
C LEU A 98 2.26 -10.96 0.44
N ILE A 99 1.04 -10.50 0.68
CA ILE A 99 0.67 -9.83 1.93
C ILE A 99 0.81 -10.79 3.11
N LEU A 100 0.33 -12.03 2.97
CA LEU A 100 0.42 -13.05 4.02
C LEU A 100 1.88 -13.42 4.31
N GLN A 101 2.69 -13.65 3.29
CA GLN A 101 4.12 -13.94 3.45
C GLN A 101 4.87 -12.77 4.10
N ALA A 102 4.60 -11.52 3.67
CA ALA A 102 5.20 -10.35 4.30
C ALA A 102 4.84 -10.23 5.79
N HIS A 103 3.59 -10.53 6.15
CA HIS A 103 3.15 -10.58 7.54
C HIS A 103 3.86 -11.69 8.33
N GLU A 104 4.00 -12.89 7.78
CA GLU A 104 4.68 -14.02 8.44
C GLU A 104 6.16 -13.69 8.76
N ARG A 105 6.85 -13.04 7.83
CA ARG A 105 8.21 -12.52 8.07
C ARG A 105 8.22 -11.42 9.13
N GLY A 106 7.17 -10.63 9.21
CA GLY A 106 7.03 -9.49 10.12
C GLY A 106 7.87 -8.28 9.70
N LYS A 107 7.80 -7.22 10.50
CA LYS A 107 8.52 -5.95 10.25
C LYS A 107 8.22 -5.39 8.85
N CYS A 108 6.95 -5.31 8.47
CA CYS A 108 6.53 -4.83 7.16
C CYS A 108 5.47 -3.73 7.24
N VAL A 109 5.56 -2.80 6.28
CA VAL A 109 4.57 -1.74 6.01
C VAL A 109 3.91 -2.05 4.67
N ILE A 110 2.62 -2.32 4.68
CA ILE A 110 1.84 -2.72 3.51
C ILE A 110 0.95 -1.57 3.06
N VAL A 111 1.05 -1.15 1.80
CA VAL A 111 0.38 0.04 1.29
C VAL A 111 -0.75 -0.32 0.32
N GLY A 112 -2.00 -0.21 0.78
CA GLY A 112 -3.21 -0.49 -0.01
C GLY A 112 -3.42 -1.97 -0.30
N ARG A 113 -3.92 -2.29 -1.52
CA ARG A 113 -4.15 -3.66 -2.01
C ARG A 113 -5.07 -4.52 -1.11
N GLY A 114 -5.91 -3.87 -0.32
CA GLY A 114 -6.79 -4.59 0.61
C GLY A 114 -6.06 -5.20 1.80
N GLY A 115 -4.81 -4.78 2.09
CA GLY A 115 -4.03 -5.33 3.20
C GLY A 115 -4.76 -5.31 4.53
N GLN A 116 -5.54 -4.26 4.81
CA GLN A 116 -6.39 -4.18 6.00
C GLN A 116 -7.49 -5.25 6.03
N CYS A 117 -7.98 -5.69 4.87
CA CYS A 117 -8.99 -6.76 4.78
C CYS A 117 -8.35 -8.15 4.82
N VAL A 118 -7.22 -8.34 4.15
CA VAL A 118 -6.46 -9.61 4.16
C VAL A 118 -6.02 -9.97 5.58
N LEU A 119 -5.61 -8.97 6.37
CA LEU A 119 -5.04 -9.14 7.71
C LEU A 119 -5.98 -8.69 8.84
N GLN A 120 -7.28 -8.47 8.56
CA GLN A 120 -8.23 -7.88 9.53
C GLN A 120 -8.38 -8.68 10.85
N HIS A 121 -8.13 -10.00 10.81
CA HIS A 121 -8.25 -10.88 11.97
C HIS A 121 -6.92 -11.17 12.67
N ARG A 122 -5.85 -10.47 12.28
CA ARG A 122 -4.51 -10.62 12.88
C ARG A 122 -4.32 -9.58 13.98
N ALA A 123 -4.28 -10.01 15.22
CA ALA A 123 -4.14 -9.14 16.39
C ALA A 123 -2.77 -8.41 16.44
N ASP A 124 -1.79 -8.89 15.70
CA ASP A 124 -0.43 -8.35 15.60
C ASP A 124 -0.23 -7.39 14.42
N VAL A 125 -1.33 -6.92 13.79
CA VAL A 125 -1.30 -5.96 12.68
C VAL A 125 -1.98 -4.66 13.08
N PHE A 126 -1.32 -3.54 12.81
CA PHE A 126 -1.88 -2.21 13.00
C PHE A 126 -2.43 -1.67 11.68
N HIS A 127 -3.70 -1.25 11.66
CA HIS A 127 -4.38 -0.77 10.47
C HIS A 127 -4.59 0.74 10.54
N VAL A 128 -4.11 1.48 9.53
CA VAL A 128 -4.21 2.93 9.44
C VAL A 128 -4.87 3.35 8.14
N PHE A 129 -5.70 4.40 8.21
CA PHE A 129 -6.23 5.10 7.06
C PHE A 129 -5.68 6.53 7.04
N VAL A 130 -5.05 6.92 5.93
CA VAL A 130 -4.51 8.27 5.72
C VAL A 130 -5.43 9.06 4.80
N TYR A 131 -5.91 10.20 5.28
CA TYR A 131 -6.74 11.12 4.51
C TYR A 131 -6.12 12.53 4.47
N ALA A 132 -6.66 13.42 3.65
CA ALA A 132 -6.28 14.83 3.62
C ALA A 132 -7.44 15.70 3.15
N PRO A 133 -7.41 17.03 3.45
CA PRO A 133 -8.32 17.98 2.86
C PRO A 133 -8.31 17.92 1.35
N TRP A 134 -9.49 18.13 0.74
CA TRP A 134 -9.64 18.05 -0.72
C TRP A 134 -8.69 18.96 -1.48
N SER A 135 -8.49 20.20 -0.99
CA SER A 135 -7.56 21.18 -1.56
C SER A 135 -6.13 20.63 -1.68
N ASP A 136 -5.66 19.99 -0.62
CA ASP A 136 -4.30 19.44 -0.53
C ASP A 136 -4.11 18.26 -1.48
N ARG A 137 -5.14 17.42 -1.55
CA ARG A 137 -5.17 16.26 -2.44
C ARG A 137 -5.09 16.69 -3.90
N ILE A 138 -5.89 17.71 -4.28
CA ILE A 138 -5.88 18.30 -5.62
C ILE A 138 -4.54 18.95 -5.93
N GLN A 139 -3.98 19.72 -5.00
CA GLN A 139 -2.68 20.37 -5.20
C GLN A 139 -1.56 19.34 -5.44
N ARG A 140 -1.50 18.29 -4.63
CA ARG A 140 -0.51 17.21 -4.79
C ARG A 140 -0.72 16.42 -6.08
N ALA A 141 -1.97 16.17 -6.47
CA ALA A 141 -2.31 15.49 -7.71
C ALA A 141 -1.91 16.33 -8.95
N ARG A 142 -2.18 17.64 -8.90
CA ARG A 142 -1.84 18.58 -9.99
C ARG A 142 -0.34 18.56 -10.33
N GLY A 143 0.53 18.46 -9.33
CA GLY A 143 1.98 18.36 -9.55
C GLY A 143 2.44 17.06 -10.22
N ARG A 144 1.55 16.08 -10.40
CA ARG A 144 1.85 14.75 -10.97
C ARG A 144 1.21 14.50 -12.33
N LEU A 145 0.28 15.35 -12.74
CA LEU A 145 -0.50 15.19 -13.95
C LEU A 145 -0.05 16.18 -15.04
N PRO A 146 -0.20 15.82 -16.32
CA PRO A 146 0.08 16.74 -17.42
C PRO A 146 -0.83 17.98 -17.38
N ALA A 147 -0.35 19.08 -17.96
CA ALA A 147 -1.14 20.29 -18.07
C ALA A 147 -2.45 20.03 -18.87
N GLY A 148 -3.57 20.55 -18.35
CA GLY A 148 -4.89 20.36 -18.96
C GLY A 148 -5.67 19.11 -18.51
N ALA A 149 -5.08 18.26 -17.68
CA ALA A 149 -5.81 17.12 -17.10
C ALA A 149 -6.91 17.59 -16.13
N ASP A 150 -8.04 16.89 -16.12
CA ASP A 150 -9.07 17.06 -15.10
C ASP A 150 -8.60 16.39 -13.79
N VAL A 151 -7.93 17.19 -12.96
CA VAL A 151 -7.33 16.72 -11.70
C VAL A 151 -8.39 16.22 -10.72
N GLU A 152 -9.54 16.87 -10.65
CA GLU A 152 -10.61 16.51 -9.71
C GLU A 152 -11.22 15.16 -10.07
N GLU A 153 -11.57 14.96 -11.34
CA GLU A 153 -12.12 13.70 -11.80
C GLU A 153 -11.06 12.57 -11.65
N PHE A 154 -9.80 12.86 -11.92
CA PHE A 154 -8.73 11.89 -11.72
C PHE A 154 -8.62 11.43 -10.27
N VAL A 155 -8.67 12.36 -9.31
CA VAL A 155 -8.62 12.05 -7.87
C VAL A 155 -9.83 11.22 -7.44
N ARG A 156 -11.04 11.63 -7.86
CA ARG A 156 -12.31 10.92 -7.56
C ARG A 156 -12.32 9.52 -8.17
N SER A 157 -11.88 9.39 -9.41
CA SER A 157 -11.81 8.10 -10.12
C SER A 157 -10.89 7.12 -9.41
N ASN A 158 -9.70 7.56 -8.96
CA ASN A 158 -8.78 6.70 -8.21
C ASN A 158 -9.38 6.20 -6.89
N ASP A 159 -10.10 7.06 -6.15
CA ASP A 159 -10.71 6.62 -4.89
C ASP A 159 -11.91 5.69 -5.15
N ARG A 160 -12.71 5.93 -6.19
CA ARG A 160 -13.75 4.98 -6.63
C ARG A 160 -13.16 3.61 -6.98
N GLN A 161 -12.07 3.58 -7.76
CA GLN A 161 -11.40 2.33 -8.12
C GLN A 161 -10.90 1.57 -6.89
N ARG A 162 -10.35 2.27 -5.87
CA ARG A 162 -9.94 1.65 -4.60
C ARG A 162 -11.13 1.08 -3.84
N THR A 163 -12.21 1.83 -3.76
CA THR A 163 -13.45 1.40 -3.11
C THR A 163 -14.01 0.14 -3.78
N GLU A 164 -14.09 0.16 -5.11
CA GLU A 164 -14.59 -0.97 -5.89
C GLU A 164 -13.68 -2.20 -5.77
N TYR A 165 -12.37 -2.01 -5.86
CA TYR A 165 -11.40 -3.09 -5.68
C TYR A 165 -11.56 -3.79 -4.32
N VAL A 166 -11.62 -3.02 -3.24
CA VAL A 166 -11.78 -3.57 -1.88
C VAL A 166 -13.13 -4.25 -1.72
N ARG A 167 -14.20 -3.66 -2.26
CA ARG A 167 -15.54 -4.25 -2.21
C ARG A 167 -15.64 -5.56 -2.98
N LEU A 168 -15.13 -5.61 -4.21
CA LEU A 168 -15.23 -6.77 -5.09
C LEU A 168 -14.40 -7.96 -4.62
N HIS A 169 -13.17 -7.70 -4.18
CA HIS A 169 -12.24 -8.79 -3.84
C HIS A 169 -12.25 -9.21 -2.37
N PHE A 170 -12.74 -8.34 -1.47
CA PHE A 170 -12.70 -8.61 -0.03
C PHE A 170 -14.05 -8.42 0.67
N GLY A 171 -15.09 -7.95 -0.02
CA GLY A 171 -16.41 -7.72 0.57
C GLY A 171 -16.45 -6.58 1.61
N CYS A 172 -15.38 -5.79 1.74
CA CYS A 172 -15.26 -4.74 2.74
C CYS A 172 -15.65 -3.37 2.18
N ASN A 173 -16.14 -2.48 3.04
CA ASN A 173 -16.25 -1.07 2.70
C ASN A 173 -14.95 -0.35 3.03
N TRP A 174 -14.21 0.07 2.00
CA TRP A 174 -12.89 0.73 2.14
C TRP A 174 -12.90 1.96 3.05
N SER A 175 -14.00 2.71 3.10
CA SER A 175 -14.15 3.90 3.93
C SER A 175 -14.73 3.63 5.32
N ASP A 176 -14.96 2.37 5.68
CA ASP A 176 -15.46 2.03 7.02
C ASP A 176 -14.36 2.25 8.07
N PRO A 177 -14.56 3.18 9.04
CA PRO A 177 -13.58 3.44 10.08
C PRO A 177 -13.30 2.22 10.97
N HIS A 178 -14.21 1.26 11.06
CA HIS A 178 -14.04 0.05 11.87
C HIS A 178 -13.02 -0.94 11.29
N LEU A 179 -12.58 -0.75 10.05
CA LEU A 179 -11.47 -1.51 9.47
C LEU A 179 -10.09 -1.02 9.96
N TYR A 180 -10.05 0.10 10.67
CA TYR A 180 -8.80 0.76 11.02
C TYR A 180 -8.69 0.99 12.52
N HIS A 181 -7.48 0.87 13.04
CA HIS A 181 -7.16 1.25 14.43
C HIS A 181 -6.99 2.77 14.55
N MET A 182 -6.61 3.44 13.46
CA MET A 182 -6.36 4.88 13.41
C MET A 182 -6.70 5.46 12.05
N LEU A 183 -7.33 6.65 12.07
CA LEU A 183 -7.47 7.53 10.90
C LEU A 183 -6.63 8.77 11.18
N VAL A 184 -5.73 9.13 10.24
CA VAL A 184 -4.82 10.27 10.43
C VAL A 184 -4.87 11.21 9.24
N SER A 185 -4.96 12.51 9.51
CA SER A 185 -4.85 13.54 8.49
C SER A 185 -3.39 13.84 8.18
N SER A 186 -3.01 13.83 6.91
CA SER A 186 -1.67 14.27 6.50
C SER A 186 -1.52 15.80 6.48
N GLU A 187 -2.58 16.55 6.78
CA GLU A 187 -2.51 18.00 7.01
C GLU A 187 -1.57 18.36 8.18
N LEU A 188 -1.42 17.43 9.13
CA LEU A 188 -0.46 17.54 10.23
C LEU A 188 1.02 17.56 9.77
N GLY A 189 1.27 17.30 8.49
CA GLY A 189 2.60 17.06 7.94
C GLY A 189 2.96 15.56 7.93
N GLU A 190 3.67 15.13 6.89
CA GLU A 190 3.99 13.71 6.69
C GLU A 190 4.87 13.13 7.80
N GLU A 191 5.80 13.92 8.33
CA GLU A 191 6.69 13.52 9.42
C GLU A 191 5.94 13.37 10.75
N THR A 192 5.11 14.33 11.08
CA THR A 192 4.26 14.29 12.27
C THR A 192 3.31 13.11 12.22
N ALA A 193 2.63 12.91 11.09
CA ALA A 193 1.73 11.77 10.89
C ALA A 193 2.45 10.43 11.05
N ALA A 194 3.67 10.29 10.48
CA ALA A 194 4.48 9.09 10.64
C ALA A 194 4.84 8.82 12.10
N SER A 195 5.29 9.85 12.84
CA SER A 195 5.66 9.75 14.26
C SER A 195 4.46 9.36 15.13
N ILE A 196 3.29 9.97 14.89
CA ILE A 196 2.05 9.64 15.62
C ILE A 196 1.63 8.18 15.40
N ILE A 197 1.73 7.69 14.16
CA ILE A 197 1.41 6.29 13.84
C ILE A 197 2.36 5.34 14.59
N ILE A 198 3.66 5.62 14.58
CA ILE A 198 4.66 4.80 15.28
C ILE A 198 4.40 4.79 16.78
N ASP A 199 4.19 5.97 17.39
CA ASP A 199 3.91 6.09 18.81
C ASP A 199 2.64 5.35 19.23
N ALA A 200 1.58 5.42 18.41
CA ALA A 200 0.35 4.66 18.64
C ALA A 200 0.57 3.14 18.55
N MET A 201 1.41 2.67 17.62
CA MET A 201 1.78 1.26 17.51
C MET A 201 2.57 0.76 18.72
N GLU A 202 3.50 1.56 19.23
CA GLU A 202 4.33 1.21 20.39
C GLU A 202 3.54 1.16 21.69
N ARG A 203 2.56 2.08 21.84
CA ARG A 203 1.70 2.20 23.02
C ARG A 203 0.44 1.35 22.95
N GLY A 204 0.16 0.73 21.80
CA GLY A 204 -1.01 -0.13 21.63
C GLY A 204 -1.06 -1.27 22.64
N PRO A 205 -2.23 -1.90 22.84
CA PRO A 205 -2.42 -2.90 23.90
C PRO A 205 -1.39 -4.02 23.75
N LYS A 206 -0.55 -4.17 24.77
CA LYS A 206 0.48 -5.22 24.84
C LYS A 206 -0.14 -6.59 25.16
N ASP A 207 -1.41 -6.61 25.56
CA ASP A 207 -2.14 -7.78 26.04
C ASP A 207 -3.47 -7.94 25.29
N ARG A 208 -3.40 -8.36 24.03
CA ARG A 208 -4.52 -9.08 23.39
C ARG A 208 -4.03 -10.48 23.09
N ALA A 209 -3.96 -11.26 24.19
CA ALA A 209 -3.90 -12.72 24.11
C ALA A 209 -5.27 -13.28 23.78
#